data_8466eafaa766a7760c4a2c83b3314a2e
#
_entry.id   8466eafaa766a7760c4a2c83b3314a2e
#
_cell.length_a   1.000
_cell.length_b   1.000
_cell.length_c   1.000
_cell.angle_alpha   90.00
_cell.angle_beta   90.00
_cell.angle_gamma   90.00
#
_symmetry.space_group_name_H-M   'P 1'
#
loop_
_entity.id
_entity.type
_entity.pdbx_description
1 polymer ?
#
loop_
_entity_poly.entity_id
_entity_poly.type
_entity_poly.pdbx_seq_one_letter_code
_entity_poly.pdbx_strand_id
1 'polypeptide(L)'
;MPNTRGNLQPAVIENLSTHEKVYCMFNPQEYTLAKQNQWETHETKGLNVPKVKFKQGGAETLRLQLFFDTFAEATDVRQHTQGLWQMMMVTDQEKNQRNNKSEPPHVAFTWGEFSFEAVITSLSQKFTLFLASGTPVRTVVDVSFQQVEDKQDYRAQNPTSGGGPPVRTHIVQAEERLDLIAYKVYRDASQWRLIARENGLRNPLR
;
A
#
# COMPACT_ATOMS: atom_id res chain seq x y z
N MET A 1 -22.88 -0.78 -17.83
CA MET A 1 -22.19 -0.32 -16.60
C MET A 1 -23.20 0.49 -15.81
N PRO A 2 -23.36 0.26 -14.51
CA PRO A 2 -24.22 1.11 -13.70
C PRO A 2 -23.63 2.52 -13.69
N ASN A 3 -24.39 3.49 -14.15
CA ASN A 3 -24.00 4.89 -14.05
C ASN A 3 -24.47 5.43 -12.70
N THR A 4 -23.68 6.26 -12.05
CA THR A 4 -24.16 7.07 -10.93
C THR A 4 -25.26 8.01 -11.41
N ARG A 5 -26.14 8.40 -10.49
CA ARG A 5 -27.10 9.48 -10.80
C ARG A 5 -26.32 10.72 -11.26
N GLY A 6 -26.49 11.14 -12.50
CA GLY A 6 -25.77 12.26 -13.12
C GLY A 6 -24.76 11.87 -14.19
N ASN A 7 -24.73 10.62 -14.63
CA ASN A 7 -23.85 10.14 -15.73
C ASN A 7 -22.34 10.28 -15.46
N LEU A 8 -21.95 10.36 -14.17
CA LEU A 8 -20.56 10.40 -13.73
C LEU A 8 -19.98 8.99 -13.62
N GLN A 9 -18.67 8.86 -13.79
CA GLN A 9 -17.99 7.59 -13.54
C GLN A 9 -18.15 7.20 -12.06
N PRO A 10 -18.72 6.02 -11.74
CA PRO A 10 -18.96 5.62 -10.36
C PRO A 10 -17.68 5.27 -9.65
N ALA A 11 -17.57 5.65 -8.39
CA ALA A 11 -16.60 5.04 -7.49
C ALA A 11 -17.03 3.61 -7.18
N VAL A 12 -16.08 2.69 -7.08
CA VAL A 12 -16.29 1.25 -6.93
C VAL A 12 -15.42 0.70 -5.82
N ILE A 13 -15.98 -0.19 -5.01
CA ILE A 13 -15.24 -1.02 -4.06
C ILE A 13 -15.32 -2.46 -4.57
N GLU A 14 -14.18 -3.03 -4.91
CA GLU A 14 -14.06 -4.39 -5.45
C GLU A 14 -13.40 -5.31 -4.44
N ASN A 15 -13.97 -6.48 -4.20
CA ASN A 15 -13.31 -7.58 -3.50
C ASN A 15 -12.28 -8.20 -4.47
N LEU A 16 -11.00 -8.17 -4.10
CA LEU A 16 -9.92 -8.65 -4.98
C LEU A 16 -9.86 -10.18 -5.11
N SER A 17 -10.50 -10.91 -4.17
CA SER A 17 -10.53 -12.38 -4.20
C SER A 17 -11.69 -12.91 -5.06
N THR A 18 -12.89 -12.32 -4.89
CA THR A 18 -14.12 -12.79 -5.56
C THR A 18 -14.49 -11.98 -6.79
N HIS A 19 -13.85 -10.79 -6.98
CA HIS A 19 -14.18 -9.81 -8.01
C HIS A 19 -15.61 -9.24 -7.88
N GLU A 20 -16.25 -9.41 -6.73
CA GLU A 20 -17.52 -8.80 -6.43
C GLU A 20 -17.35 -7.28 -6.28
N LYS A 21 -18.26 -6.51 -6.88
CA LYS A 21 -18.18 -5.04 -6.94
C LYS A 21 -19.37 -4.38 -6.28
N VAL A 22 -19.09 -3.44 -5.40
CA VAL A 22 -20.10 -2.51 -4.87
C VAL A 22 -19.90 -1.16 -5.52
N TYR A 23 -20.88 -0.76 -6.31
CA TYR A 23 -20.89 0.55 -6.99
C TYR A 23 -21.51 1.60 -6.07
N CYS A 24 -20.83 2.73 -5.92
CA CYS A 24 -21.38 3.87 -5.19
C CYS A 24 -22.54 4.46 -5.98
N MET A 25 -23.73 4.50 -5.36
CA MET A 25 -24.92 5.09 -5.98
C MET A 25 -24.74 6.59 -6.22
N PHE A 26 -24.07 7.26 -5.29
CA PHE A 26 -23.55 8.61 -5.40
C PHE A 26 -22.06 8.57 -5.11
N ASN A 27 -21.26 9.27 -5.90
CA ASN A 27 -19.83 9.40 -5.64
C ASN A 27 -19.60 10.12 -4.30
N PRO A 28 -18.55 9.76 -3.55
CA PRO A 28 -18.24 10.47 -2.32
C PRO A 28 -17.95 11.95 -2.63
N GLN A 29 -18.40 12.84 -1.76
CA GLN A 29 -18.13 14.28 -1.90
C GLN A 29 -16.66 14.60 -1.64
N GLU A 30 -16.06 13.84 -0.73
CA GLU A 30 -14.66 13.94 -0.31
C GLU A 30 -14.13 12.59 0.14
N TYR A 31 -12.83 12.45 0.10
CA TYR A 31 -12.12 11.36 0.78
C TYR A 31 -10.87 11.91 1.44
N THR A 32 -10.47 11.29 2.54
CA THR A 32 -9.29 11.69 3.30
C THR A 32 -8.26 10.59 3.24
N LEU A 33 -7.05 10.91 2.76
CA LEU A 33 -5.87 10.07 2.85
C LEU A 33 -5.00 10.56 4.01
N ALA A 34 -4.58 9.65 4.89
CA ALA A 34 -3.69 9.95 6.00
C ALA A 34 -2.60 8.89 6.11
N LYS A 35 -1.38 9.34 6.43
CA LYS A 35 -0.23 8.48 6.71
C LYS A 35 0.49 9.02 7.94
N GLN A 36 0.84 8.13 8.86
CA GLN A 36 1.54 8.51 10.09
C GLN A 36 2.79 7.66 10.27
N ASN A 37 3.95 8.30 10.25
CA ASN A 37 5.22 7.64 10.52
C ASN A 37 5.50 7.60 12.03
N GLN A 38 6.19 6.54 12.45
CA GLN A 38 6.64 6.41 13.84
C GLN A 38 8.08 6.89 13.97
N TRP A 39 8.30 7.74 14.99
CA TRP A 39 9.59 8.32 15.32
C TRP A 39 9.97 7.98 16.76
N GLU A 40 11.22 7.65 17.00
CA GLU A 40 11.79 7.51 18.34
C GLU A 40 12.49 8.82 18.73
N THR A 41 12.24 9.26 19.95
CA THR A 41 12.86 10.45 20.51
C THR A 41 13.92 10.01 21.51
N HIS A 42 15.17 10.43 21.30
CA HIS A 42 16.28 10.19 22.21
C HIS A 42 16.65 11.48 22.93
N GLU A 43 16.52 11.48 24.25
CA GLU A 43 17.00 12.57 25.08
C GLU A 43 18.53 12.60 25.06
N THR A 44 19.09 13.76 24.76
CA THR A 44 20.55 13.99 24.80
C THR A 44 20.80 15.08 25.83
N LYS A 45 21.56 14.76 26.87
CA LYS A 45 21.93 15.74 27.91
C LYS A 45 22.61 16.97 27.30
N GLY A 46 22.15 18.14 27.65
CA GLY A 46 22.71 19.42 27.22
C GLY A 46 22.14 19.96 25.88
N LEU A 47 21.13 19.32 25.28
CA LEU A 47 20.43 19.86 24.12
C LEU A 47 19.01 20.29 24.50
N ASN A 48 18.58 21.44 23.99
CA ASN A 48 17.21 21.93 24.19
C ASN A 48 16.16 21.19 23.38
N VAL A 49 16.59 20.44 22.35
CA VAL A 49 15.71 19.66 21.46
C VAL A 49 16.22 18.23 21.42
N PRO A 50 15.36 17.23 21.69
CA PRO A 50 15.75 15.84 21.61
C PRO A 50 16.03 15.42 20.16
N LYS A 51 16.91 14.45 19.98
CA LYS A 51 17.16 13.86 18.65
C LYS A 51 16.01 12.94 18.27
N VAL A 52 15.49 13.11 17.06
CA VAL A 52 14.42 12.28 16.49
C VAL A 52 15.02 11.30 15.50
N LYS A 53 14.73 9.99 15.65
CA LYS A 53 15.16 8.92 14.76
C LYS A 53 13.93 8.27 14.14
N PHE A 54 13.96 8.06 12.83
CA PHE A 54 12.90 7.33 12.14
C PHE A 54 12.87 5.87 12.64
N LYS A 55 11.69 5.40 13.04
CA LYS A 55 11.47 4.03 13.50
C LYS A 55 10.91 3.16 12.39
N GLN A 56 9.73 3.53 11.88
CA GLN A 56 9.09 2.83 10.79
C GLN A 56 8.05 3.70 10.07
N GLY A 57 7.75 3.38 8.82
CA GLY A 57 6.59 3.92 8.10
C GLY A 57 5.29 3.36 8.65
N GLY A 58 4.25 4.17 8.65
CA GLY A 58 2.89 3.71 8.92
C GLY A 58 2.15 3.38 7.62
N ALA A 59 1.14 2.53 7.71
CA ALA A 59 0.23 2.28 6.60
C ALA A 59 -0.58 3.54 6.28
N GLU A 60 -0.92 3.71 5.02
CA GLU A 60 -1.87 4.74 4.62
C GLU A 60 -3.29 4.32 5.00
N THR A 61 -4.09 5.29 5.39
CA THR A 61 -5.52 5.10 5.67
C THR A 61 -6.33 5.98 4.75
N LEU A 62 -7.39 5.40 4.16
CA LEU A 62 -8.37 6.11 3.36
C LEU A 62 -9.70 6.12 4.13
N ARG A 63 -10.31 7.28 4.28
CA ARG A 63 -11.65 7.44 4.87
C ARG A 63 -12.55 8.17 3.91
N LEU A 64 -13.77 7.67 3.78
CA LEU A 64 -14.79 8.30 2.94
C LEU A 64 -16.18 7.97 3.45
N GLN A 65 -17.14 8.79 3.02
CA GLN A 65 -18.54 8.61 3.31
C GLN A 65 -19.31 8.34 2.01
N LEU A 66 -20.11 7.27 2.02
CA LEU A 66 -20.95 6.87 0.90
C LEU A 66 -22.41 7.14 1.22
N PHE A 67 -23.14 7.56 0.21
CA PHE A 67 -24.57 7.84 0.30
C PHE A 67 -25.35 6.92 -0.64
N PHE A 68 -26.41 6.31 -0.12
CA PHE A 68 -27.33 5.46 -0.89
C PHE A 68 -28.76 5.89 -0.63
N ASP A 69 -29.57 6.00 -1.68
CA ASP A 69 -30.96 6.43 -1.63
C ASP A 69 -31.79 5.67 -2.67
N THR A 70 -32.71 4.85 -2.19
CA THR A 70 -33.65 4.06 -2.98
C THR A 70 -35.11 4.54 -2.78
N PHE A 71 -35.30 5.76 -2.27
CA PHE A 71 -36.64 6.27 -1.96
C PHE A 71 -37.54 6.32 -3.19
N ALA A 72 -37.00 6.74 -4.34
CA ALA A 72 -37.76 6.82 -5.60
C ALA A 72 -38.21 5.45 -6.10
N GLU A 73 -37.43 4.40 -5.86
CA GLU A 73 -37.69 3.01 -6.23
C GLU A 73 -38.50 2.27 -5.17
N ALA A 74 -38.66 2.88 -3.98
CA ALA A 74 -39.31 2.29 -2.80
C ALA A 74 -38.75 0.89 -2.43
N THR A 75 -37.46 0.67 -2.66
CA THR A 75 -36.74 -0.61 -2.40
C THR A 75 -35.85 -0.51 -1.18
N ASP A 76 -35.52 -1.66 -0.58
CA ASP A 76 -34.65 -1.73 0.58
C ASP A 76 -33.19 -1.37 0.22
N VAL A 77 -32.67 -0.28 0.80
CA VAL A 77 -31.32 0.22 0.52
C VAL A 77 -30.23 -0.74 0.96
N ARG A 78 -30.50 -1.68 1.88
CA ARG A 78 -29.54 -2.70 2.36
C ARG A 78 -29.05 -3.61 1.24
N GLN A 79 -29.85 -3.81 0.19
CA GLN A 79 -29.43 -4.60 -0.98
C GLN A 79 -28.19 -4.03 -1.66
N HIS A 80 -28.00 -2.72 -1.62
CA HIS A 80 -26.82 -2.05 -2.20
C HIS A 80 -25.60 -2.00 -1.30
N THR A 81 -25.79 -2.19 0.00
CA THR A 81 -24.70 -2.07 1.00
C THR A 81 -24.28 -3.42 1.59
N GLN A 82 -25.01 -4.50 1.35
CA GLN A 82 -24.74 -5.82 1.86
C GLN A 82 -23.34 -6.33 1.46
N GLY A 83 -22.91 -6.06 0.22
CA GLY A 83 -21.58 -6.43 -0.26
C GLY A 83 -20.45 -5.82 0.57
N LEU A 84 -20.62 -4.59 1.08
CA LEU A 84 -19.63 -3.96 1.96
C LEU A 84 -19.47 -4.71 3.28
N TRP A 85 -20.58 -5.19 3.85
CA TRP A 85 -20.55 -5.99 5.07
C TRP A 85 -19.90 -7.35 4.83
N GLN A 86 -20.15 -7.98 3.68
CA GLN A 86 -19.53 -9.25 3.31
C GLN A 86 -18.01 -9.10 3.16
N MET A 87 -17.52 -7.96 2.64
CA MET A 87 -16.09 -7.66 2.53
C MET A 87 -15.40 -7.43 3.89
N MET A 88 -16.13 -7.36 5.00
CA MET A 88 -15.57 -7.31 6.35
C MET A 88 -15.57 -8.68 7.05
N MET A 89 -16.26 -9.66 6.47
CA MET A 89 -16.39 -10.99 7.10
C MET A 89 -15.29 -11.92 6.63
N VAL A 90 -14.85 -12.77 7.55
CA VAL A 90 -13.94 -13.86 7.23
C VAL A 90 -14.75 -14.96 6.56
N THR A 91 -14.36 -15.36 5.35
CA THR A 91 -14.97 -16.50 4.63
C THR A 91 -14.01 -17.67 4.57
N ASP A 92 -14.54 -18.91 4.57
CA ASP A 92 -13.72 -20.13 4.46
C ASP A 92 -12.94 -20.22 3.13
N GLN A 93 -13.35 -19.44 2.12
CA GLN A 93 -12.72 -19.41 0.82
C GLN A 93 -11.43 -18.57 0.79
N GLU A 94 -11.21 -17.72 1.79
CA GLU A 94 -10.10 -16.76 1.85
C GLU A 94 -9.05 -17.18 2.90
N LYS A 95 -8.56 -18.43 2.78
CA LYS A 95 -7.43 -18.88 3.59
C LYS A 95 -6.13 -18.27 3.05
N ASN A 96 -5.48 -17.46 3.85
CA ASN A 96 -4.14 -17.01 3.57
C ASN A 96 -3.20 -18.21 3.42
N GLN A 97 -2.64 -18.42 2.24
CA GLN A 97 -1.81 -19.59 1.91
C GLN A 97 -0.52 -19.69 2.76
N ARG A 98 -0.09 -18.57 3.37
CA ARG A 98 1.15 -18.55 4.18
C ARG A 98 0.95 -18.99 5.62
N ASN A 99 -0.20 -18.69 6.23
CA ASN A 99 -0.42 -18.94 7.66
C ASN A 99 -1.63 -19.83 7.95
N ASN A 100 -2.36 -20.29 6.93
CA ASN A 100 -3.57 -21.11 7.00
C ASN A 100 -4.68 -20.48 7.89
N LYS A 101 -4.66 -19.15 8.06
CA LYS A 101 -5.68 -18.38 8.77
C LYS A 101 -6.60 -17.73 7.76
N SER A 102 -7.89 -17.73 8.05
CA SER A 102 -8.87 -17.00 7.27
C SER A 102 -8.83 -15.53 7.71
N GLU A 103 -8.80 -14.63 6.74
CA GLU A 103 -8.72 -13.17 6.92
C GLU A 103 -9.84 -12.52 6.10
N PRO A 104 -10.35 -11.34 6.47
CA PRO A 104 -11.23 -10.57 5.59
C PRO A 104 -10.55 -10.28 4.24
N PRO A 105 -11.32 -10.20 3.15
CA PRO A 105 -10.76 -10.00 1.81
C PRO A 105 -10.02 -8.67 1.68
N HIS A 106 -9.00 -8.67 0.82
CA HIS A 106 -8.43 -7.45 0.32
C HIS A 106 -9.41 -6.81 -0.66
N VAL A 107 -9.53 -5.51 -0.61
CA VAL A 107 -10.43 -4.73 -1.45
C VAL A 107 -9.66 -3.63 -2.20
N ALA A 108 -10.18 -3.21 -3.35
CA ALA A 108 -9.71 -2.04 -4.07
C ALA A 108 -10.82 -0.99 -4.13
N PHE A 109 -10.54 0.20 -3.63
CA PHE A 109 -11.36 1.37 -3.91
C PHE A 109 -10.83 2.05 -5.16
N THR A 110 -11.69 2.18 -6.20
CA THR A 110 -11.31 2.81 -7.47
C THR A 110 -12.27 3.92 -7.84
N TRP A 111 -11.73 5.07 -8.23
CA TRP A 111 -12.50 6.18 -8.76
C TRP A 111 -11.70 6.96 -9.82
N GLY A 112 -12.09 6.81 -11.07
CA GLY A 112 -11.30 7.31 -12.19
C GLY A 112 -9.92 6.63 -12.25
N GLU A 113 -8.87 7.42 -12.22
CA GLU A 113 -7.49 6.92 -12.19
C GLU A 113 -6.98 6.58 -10.76
N PHE A 114 -7.73 7.01 -9.74
CA PHE A 114 -7.37 6.70 -8.36
C PHE A 114 -7.72 5.26 -8.01
N SER A 115 -6.74 4.52 -7.50
CA SER A 115 -6.89 3.15 -7.01
C SER A 115 -6.18 2.99 -5.68
N PHE A 116 -6.88 2.45 -4.68
CA PHE A 116 -6.36 2.22 -3.34
C PHE A 116 -6.68 0.79 -2.89
N GLU A 117 -5.64 -0.06 -2.80
CA GLU A 117 -5.78 -1.43 -2.31
C GLU A 117 -5.56 -1.49 -0.80
N ALA A 118 -6.49 -2.13 -0.11
CA ALA A 118 -6.57 -2.07 1.34
C ALA A 118 -7.41 -3.21 1.92
N VAL A 119 -7.52 -3.24 3.24
CA VAL A 119 -8.59 -3.93 3.96
C VAL A 119 -9.54 -2.89 4.55
N ILE A 120 -10.82 -3.26 4.69
CA ILE A 120 -11.79 -2.42 5.41
C ILE A 120 -11.57 -2.63 6.91
N THR A 121 -11.20 -1.57 7.62
CA THR A 121 -10.96 -1.63 9.07
C THR A 121 -12.17 -1.21 9.90
N SER A 122 -13.05 -0.40 9.32
CA SER A 122 -14.26 0.07 9.99
C SER A 122 -15.35 0.36 8.97
N LEU A 123 -16.56 -0.06 9.28
CA LEU A 123 -17.78 0.22 8.53
C LEU A 123 -18.87 0.63 9.51
N SER A 124 -19.42 1.83 9.33
CA SER A 124 -20.56 2.32 10.11
C SER A 124 -21.67 2.72 9.17
N GLN A 125 -22.88 2.23 9.39
CA GLN A 125 -24.05 2.46 8.56
C GLN A 125 -25.16 3.11 9.36
N LYS A 126 -25.60 4.31 8.92
CA LYS A 126 -26.69 5.07 9.54
C LYS A 126 -27.87 5.16 8.60
N PHE A 127 -28.98 4.56 8.96
CA PHE A 127 -30.23 4.66 8.23
C PHE A 127 -30.97 5.95 8.61
N THR A 128 -31.38 6.75 7.63
CA THR A 128 -31.92 8.10 7.85
C THR A 128 -33.33 8.30 7.29
N LEU A 129 -33.84 7.40 6.45
CA LEU A 129 -35.19 7.46 5.90
C LEU A 129 -35.78 6.05 5.80
N PHE A 130 -37.07 5.94 6.14
CA PHE A 130 -37.79 4.67 6.16
C PHE A 130 -39.18 4.87 5.46
N LEU A 131 -39.66 3.83 4.83
CA LEU A 131 -41.03 3.75 4.37
C LEU A 131 -41.99 3.54 5.56
N ALA A 132 -43.27 3.72 5.36
CA ALA A 132 -44.29 3.43 6.37
C ALA A 132 -44.30 1.95 6.85
N SER A 133 -43.75 1.04 6.03
CA SER A 133 -43.54 -0.36 6.34
C SER A 133 -42.37 -0.60 7.29
N GLY A 134 -41.53 0.43 7.61
CA GLY A 134 -40.29 0.28 8.35
C GLY A 134 -39.08 -0.12 7.49
N THR A 135 -39.26 -0.26 6.17
CA THR A 135 -38.17 -0.59 5.26
C THR A 135 -37.24 0.62 5.08
N PRO A 136 -35.92 0.50 5.34
CA PRO A 136 -34.97 1.60 5.16
C PRO A 136 -34.73 1.85 3.66
N VAL A 137 -34.80 3.11 3.25
CA VAL A 137 -34.62 3.52 1.85
C VAL A 137 -33.50 4.53 1.67
N ARG A 138 -32.89 5.00 2.75
CA ARG A 138 -31.74 5.91 2.69
C ARG A 138 -30.74 5.58 3.78
N THR A 139 -29.47 5.55 3.41
CA THR A 139 -28.38 5.31 4.35
C THR A 139 -27.12 6.10 4.01
N VAL A 140 -26.40 6.45 5.05
CA VAL A 140 -25.04 6.98 5.00
C VAL A 140 -24.11 5.91 5.56
N VAL A 141 -23.02 5.63 4.85
CA VAL A 141 -22.05 4.62 5.23
C VAL A 141 -20.67 5.27 5.34
N ASP A 142 -20.11 5.28 6.54
CA ASP A 142 -18.74 5.70 6.79
C ASP A 142 -17.82 4.47 6.67
N VAL A 143 -16.82 4.56 5.80
CA VAL A 143 -15.87 3.46 5.52
C VAL A 143 -14.46 3.93 5.80
N SER A 144 -13.70 3.11 6.51
CA SER A 144 -12.27 3.30 6.73
C SER A 144 -11.50 2.12 6.17
N PHE A 145 -10.49 2.42 5.39
CA PHE A 145 -9.60 1.45 4.76
C PHE A 145 -8.18 1.64 5.31
N GLN A 146 -7.43 0.56 5.37
CA GLN A 146 -6.01 0.57 5.69
C GLN A 146 -5.23 -0.16 4.61
N GLN A 147 -4.20 0.48 4.08
CA GLN A 147 -3.28 -0.08 3.11
C GLN A 147 -2.65 -1.38 3.66
N VAL A 148 -2.62 -2.43 2.82
CA VAL A 148 -2.06 -3.74 3.20
C VAL A 148 -0.68 -3.95 2.62
N GLU A 149 -0.43 -3.50 1.39
CA GLU A 149 0.84 -3.68 0.70
C GLU A 149 1.47 -2.33 0.36
N ASP A 150 2.77 -2.25 0.54
CA ASP A 150 3.55 -1.11 0.07
C ASP A 150 3.89 -1.34 -1.41
N LYS A 151 3.19 -0.62 -2.30
CA LYS A 151 3.40 -0.70 -3.75
C LYS A 151 4.62 0.09 -4.26
N GLN A 152 5.32 0.77 -3.36
CA GLN A 152 6.52 1.50 -3.76
C GLN A 152 7.73 0.59 -3.67
N ASP A 153 8.41 0.40 -4.81
CA ASP A 153 9.75 -0.18 -4.89
C ASP A 153 10.74 0.71 -4.12
N TYR A 154 10.71 0.62 -2.80
CA TYR A 154 11.78 1.20 -1.99
C TYR A 154 13.04 0.39 -2.29
N ARG A 155 14.01 1.01 -2.93
CA ARG A 155 15.37 0.47 -2.92
C ARG A 155 15.70 0.16 -1.46
N ALA A 156 16.11 -1.07 -1.19
CA ALA A 156 16.49 -1.51 0.15
C ALA A 156 17.38 -0.46 0.81
N GLN A 157 16.81 0.28 1.77
CA GLN A 157 17.52 1.39 2.44
C GLN A 157 18.47 0.89 3.52
N ASN A 158 18.55 -0.43 3.72
CA ASN A 158 19.38 -1.01 4.74
C ASN A 158 20.61 -1.67 4.08
N PRO A 159 21.81 -1.05 4.15
CA PRO A 159 23.02 -1.62 3.58
C PRO A 159 23.40 -2.96 4.22
N THR A 160 22.77 -3.33 5.35
CA THR A 160 22.99 -4.56 6.09
C THR A 160 22.04 -5.70 5.75
N SER A 161 20.98 -5.46 4.96
CA SER A 161 20.02 -6.51 4.58
C SER A 161 20.45 -7.35 3.38
N GLY A 162 21.51 -6.97 2.68
CA GLY A 162 22.15 -7.76 1.64
C GLY A 162 23.62 -7.89 2.02
N GLY A 163 23.98 -8.95 2.73
CA GLY A 163 25.33 -9.16 3.24
C GLY A 163 26.40 -9.12 2.16
N GLY A 164 27.06 -7.98 2.04
CA GLY A 164 28.25 -7.78 1.22
C GLY A 164 28.54 -6.29 1.05
N PRO A 165 29.81 -5.89 1.02
CA PRO A 165 30.17 -4.52 0.66
C PRO A 165 29.62 -4.21 -0.74
N PRO A 166 29.29 -2.95 -1.04
CA PRO A 166 28.72 -2.56 -2.33
C PRO A 166 29.66 -2.99 -3.45
N VAL A 167 29.26 -4.00 -4.23
CA VAL A 167 30.03 -4.49 -5.37
C VAL A 167 29.95 -3.45 -6.47
N ARG A 168 31.05 -2.74 -6.71
CA ARG A 168 31.17 -1.87 -7.88
C ARG A 168 31.61 -2.71 -9.06
N THR A 169 30.82 -2.77 -10.11
CA THR A 169 31.21 -3.39 -11.37
C THR A 169 31.92 -2.38 -12.27
N HIS A 170 33.04 -2.78 -12.82
CA HIS A 170 33.80 -2.03 -13.83
C HIS A 170 33.95 -2.89 -15.09
N ILE A 171 33.57 -2.35 -16.24
CA ILE A 171 33.77 -3.03 -17.53
C ILE A 171 35.19 -2.70 -17.99
N VAL A 172 36.05 -3.72 -17.98
CA VAL A 172 37.45 -3.60 -18.38
C VAL A 172 37.53 -3.37 -19.90
N GLN A 173 38.24 -2.33 -20.31
CA GLN A 173 38.54 -2.03 -21.72
C GLN A 173 39.88 -2.65 -22.14
N ALA A 174 40.09 -2.81 -23.46
CA ALA A 174 41.35 -3.31 -23.99
C ALA A 174 42.51 -2.46 -23.47
N GLU A 175 43.59 -3.11 -23.03
CA GLU A 175 44.80 -2.47 -22.48
C GLU A 175 44.66 -1.78 -21.12
N GLU A 176 43.50 -1.88 -20.46
CA GLU A 176 43.32 -1.30 -19.14
C GLU A 176 43.94 -2.19 -18.06
N ARG A 177 44.84 -1.63 -17.27
CA ARG A 177 45.58 -2.36 -16.20
C ARG A 177 44.82 -2.31 -14.89
N LEU A 178 44.94 -3.41 -14.13
CA LEU A 178 44.29 -3.57 -12.83
C LEU A 178 44.70 -2.51 -11.80
N ASP A 179 45.95 -2.10 -11.78
CA ASP A 179 46.47 -1.05 -10.90
C ASP A 179 45.88 0.33 -11.21
N LEU A 180 45.63 0.62 -12.51
CA LEU A 180 44.94 1.84 -12.93
C LEU A 180 43.46 1.81 -12.56
N ILE A 181 42.78 0.65 -12.69
CA ILE A 181 41.43 0.47 -12.25
C ILE A 181 41.31 0.67 -10.72
N ALA A 182 42.25 0.08 -9.96
CA ALA A 182 42.33 0.24 -8.51
C ALA A 182 42.52 1.72 -8.12
N TYR A 183 43.41 2.41 -8.81
CA TYR A 183 43.60 3.86 -8.58
C TYR A 183 42.35 4.69 -8.89
N LYS A 184 41.64 4.40 -9.99
CA LYS A 184 40.39 5.08 -10.33
C LYS A 184 39.30 4.90 -9.28
N VAL A 185 39.18 3.66 -8.74
CA VAL A 185 38.08 3.27 -7.83
C VAL A 185 38.41 3.60 -6.38
N TYR A 186 39.61 3.27 -5.93
CA TYR A 186 40.03 3.37 -4.52
C TYR A 186 40.97 4.53 -4.24
N ARG A 187 41.45 5.24 -5.28
CA ARG A 187 42.50 6.25 -5.21
C ARG A 187 43.85 5.70 -4.69
N ASP A 188 44.00 4.38 -4.78
CA ASP A 188 45.21 3.66 -4.35
C ASP A 188 45.47 2.50 -5.32
N ALA A 189 46.59 2.59 -6.06
CA ALA A 189 46.96 1.60 -7.05
C ALA A 189 47.30 0.25 -6.40
N SER A 190 47.75 0.22 -5.13
CA SER A 190 48.17 -1.01 -4.42
C SER A 190 46.99 -1.97 -4.16
N GLN A 191 45.74 -1.45 -4.24
CA GLN A 191 44.50 -2.23 -4.04
C GLN A 191 44.15 -3.16 -5.23
N TRP A 192 44.95 -3.19 -6.28
CA TRP A 192 44.75 -4.13 -7.40
C TRP A 192 44.69 -5.59 -6.97
N ARG A 193 45.41 -5.97 -5.86
CA ARG A 193 45.38 -7.32 -5.31
C ARG A 193 44.02 -7.73 -4.74
N LEU A 194 43.28 -6.77 -4.19
CA LEU A 194 41.90 -6.95 -3.73
C LEU A 194 40.99 -7.28 -4.92
N ILE A 195 41.08 -6.49 -5.99
CA ILE A 195 40.30 -6.70 -7.22
C ILE A 195 40.64 -8.10 -7.80
N ALA A 196 41.92 -8.45 -7.89
CA ALA A 196 42.35 -9.74 -8.42
C ALA A 196 41.81 -10.93 -7.59
N ARG A 197 41.82 -10.82 -6.27
CA ARG A 197 41.33 -11.86 -5.36
C ARG A 197 39.81 -12.03 -5.49
N GLU A 198 39.06 -10.95 -5.48
CA GLU A 198 37.60 -10.98 -5.56
C GLU A 198 37.09 -11.51 -6.93
N ASN A 199 37.87 -11.33 -8.01
CA ASN A 199 37.56 -11.85 -9.34
C ASN A 199 38.26 -13.17 -9.69
N GLY A 200 38.93 -13.81 -8.75
CA GLY A 200 39.60 -15.10 -8.95
C GLY A 200 40.72 -15.10 -9.98
N LEU A 201 41.35 -13.94 -10.22
CA LEU A 201 42.43 -13.78 -11.20
C LEU A 201 43.76 -14.37 -10.62
N ARG A 202 44.20 -15.50 -11.17
CA ARG A 202 45.42 -16.17 -10.73
C ARG A 202 46.69 -15.51 -11.24
N ASN A 203 46.66 -14.84 -12.38
CA ASN A 203 47.82 -14.13 -12.95
C ASN A 203 47.38 -12.76 -13.54
N PRO A 204 47.32 -11.71 -12.71
CA PRO A 204 46.79 -10.40 -13.12
C PRO A 204 47.77 -9.57 -13.96
N LEU A 205 48.99 -10.09 -14.25
CA LEU A 205 50.04 -9.42 -15.03
C LEU A 205 50.17 -9.99 -16.47
N ARG A 206 49.23 -10.84 -16.88
CA ARG A 206 49.17 -11.42 -18.24
C ARG A 206 47.90 -11.03 -18.94
#